data_2e99b433a2fc58ecb8327536561cc064
#
_entry.id   2e99b433a2fc58ecb8327536561cc064
#
_cell.length_a   1.000
_cell.length_b   1.000
_cell.length_c   1.000
_cell.angle_alpha   90.00
_cell.angle_beta   90.00
_cell.angle_gamma   90.00
#
_symmetry.space_group_name_H-M   'P 1'
#
loop_
_entity.id
_entity.type
_entity.pdbx_description
1 polymer ?
#
loop_
_entity_poly.entity_id
_entity_poly.type
_entity_poly.pdbx_seq_one_letter_code
_entity_poly.pdbx_strand_id
1 'polypeptide(L)'
;FGAADVSADAYRLLAQGVINLLTEFGSAEQKARYLRPLIEGRFFGTMCLSEPQAGSSLSDIVTRAEPQADGTYRLFGQKMWISGGDHELSENIVHLVLAKIKGAPPGVKGISLFVVPKFLVNDDGSLGARNDVALAGLNHKMGYRGTTNCVLNFG
;
A
#
# COMPACT_ATOMS: atom_id res chain seq x y z
N PHE A 1 11.84 17.10 14.02
CA PHE A 1 11.77 15.63 14.08
C PHE A 1 12.67 15.00 12.99
N GLY A 2 12.47 15.28 11.72
CA GLY A 2 13.26 14.72 10.61
C GLY A 2 14.76 15.03 10.68
N ALA A 3 15.17 16.14 11.31
CA ALA A 3 16.58 16.45 11.54
C ALA A 3 17.23 15.54 12.59
N ALA A 4 16.43 14.95 13.48
CA ALA A 4 16.93 14.02 14.50
C ALA A 4 16.97 12.57 13.98
N ASP A 5 15.97 12.15 13.24
CA ASP A 5 15.90 10.80 12.63
C ASP A 5 15.08 10.82 11.34
N VAL A 6 15.80 10.85 10.24
CA VAL A 6 15.20 10.86 8.90
C VAL A 6 14.51 9.54 8.56
N SER A 7 14.97 8.41 9.12
CA SER A 7 14.31 7.11 8.87
C SER A 7 12.95 7.00 9.54
N ALA A 8 12.81 7.59 10.73
CA ALA A 8 11.52 7.65 11.42
C ALA A 8 10.56 8.63 10.71
N ASP A 9 11.07 9.74 10.16
CA ASP A 9 10.25 10.71 9.43
C ASP A 9 9.69 10.14 8.10
N ALA A 10 10.36 9.16 7.51
CA ALA A 10 9.91 8.51 6.29
C ALA A 10 8.53 7.84 6.44
N TYR A 11 8.22 7.26 7.58
CA TYR A 11 6.89 6.67 7.85
C TYR A 11 5.77 7.71 7.77
N ARG A 12 6.02 8.90 8.32
CA ARG A 12 5.07 10.03 8.27
C ARG A 12 4.86 10.52 6.84
N LEU A 13 5.93 10.64 6.07
CA LEU A 13 5.86 11.10 4.68
C LEU A 13 5.01 10.17 3.81
N LEU A 14 5.17 8.86 3.97
CA LEU A 14 4.39 7.85 3.25
C LEU A 14 2.91 7.94 3.61
N ALA A 15 2.58 8.05 4.91
CA ALA A 15 1.21 8.21 5.38
C ALA A 15 0.57 9.49 4.80
N GLN A 16 1.31 10.60 4.73
CA GLN A 16 0.82 11.86 4.16
C GLN A 16 0.45 11.70 2.68
N GLY A 17 1.22 10.94 1.90
CA GLY A 17 0.91 10.65 0.50
C GLY A 17 -0.44 9.90 0.36
N VAL A 18 -0.69 8.91 1.20
CA VAL A 18 -1.96 8.17 1.23
C VAL A 18 -3.13 9.06 1.65
N ILE A 19 -2.95 9.90 2.67
CA ILE A 19 -3.95 10.88 3.13
C ILE A 19 -4.35 11.81 1.98
N ASN A 20 -3.38 12.42 1.30
CA ASN A 20 -3.63 13.35 0.21
C ASN A 20 -4.42 12.67 -0.92
N LEU A 21 -4.01 11.46 -1.31
CA LEU A 21 -4.67 10.72 -2.38
C LEU A 21 -6.11 10.33 -2.01
N LEU A 22 -6.33 9.81 -0.81
CA LEU A 22 -7.67 9.46 -0.36
C LEU A 22 -8.56 10.69 -0.20
N THR A 23 -8.01 11.82 0.25
CA THR A 23 -8.75 13.09 0.37
C THR A 23 -9.28 13.55 -0.98
N GLU A 24 -8.47 13.46 -2.03
CA GLU A 24 -8.84 13.93 -3.36
C GLU A 24 -9.70 12.91 -4.12
N PHE A 25 -9.29 11.65 -4.16
CA PHE A 25 -9.85 10.64 -5.06
C PHE A 25 -10.59 9.50 -4.36
N GLY A 26 -10.52 9.39 -3.05
CA GLY A 26 -11.18 8.30 -2.31
C GLY A 26 -12.71 8.42 -2.37
N SER A 27 -13.39 7.26 -2.42
CA SER A 27 -14.84 7.21 -2.24
C SER A 27 -15.24 7.66 -0.82
N ALA A 28 -16.52 8.01 -0.64
CA ALA A 28 -17.03 8.37 0.69
C ALA A 28 -16.78 7.26 1.72
N GLU A 29 -16.95 6.01 1.33
CA GLU A 29 -16.68 4.84 2.16
C GLU A 29 -15.19 4.69 2.51
N GLN A 30 -14.30 4.83 1.52
CA GLN A 30 -12.85 4.77 1.76
C GLN A 30 -12.39 5.90 2.69
N LYS A 31 -12.91 7.11 2.52
CA LYS A 31 -12.62 8.25 3.41
C LYS A 31 -13.09 7.98 4.82
N ALA A 32 -14.33 7.49 5.00
CA ALA A 32 -14.87 7.18 6.32
C ALA A 32 -14.04 6.11 7.03
N ARG A 33 -13.60 5.09 6.31
CA ARG A 33 -12.91 3.91 6.85
C ARG A 33 -11.43 4.15 7.15
N TYR A 34 -10.72 4.88 6.29
CA TYR A 34 -9.26 4.97 6.35
C TYR A 34 -8.71 6.36 6.67
N LEU A 35 -9.39 7.43 6.26
CA LEU A 35 -8.79 8.77 6.29
C LEU A 35 -8.55 9.26 7.72
N ARG A 36 -9.53 9.13 8.60
CA ARG A 36 -9.41 9.58 9.98
C ARG A 36 -8.30 8.86 10.76
N PRO A 37 -8.21 7.52 10.77
CA PRO A 37 -7.12 6.82 11.44
C PRO A 37 -5.72 7.15 10.88
N LEU A 38 -5.61 7.43 9.58
CA LEU A 38 -4.36 7.88 8.96
C LEU A 38 -3.95 9.28 9.47
N ILE A 39 -4.90 10.22 9.55
CA ILE A 39 -4.64 11.57 10.07
C ILE A 39 -4.25 11.54 11.55
N GLU A 40 -4.87 10.66 12.34
CA GLU A 40 -4.58 10.45 13.76
C GLU A 40 -3.25 9.72 13.99
N GLY A 41 -2.60 9.19 12.94
CA GLY A 41 -1.36 8.42 13.03
C GLY A 41 -1.54 7.01 13.58
N ARG A 42 -2.76 6.52 13.72
CA ARG A 42 -3.08 5.14 14.11
C ARG A 42 -2.80 4.17 12.97
N PHE A 43 -3.06 4.58 11.74
CA PHE A 43 -2.70 3.84 10.54
C PHE A 43 -1.54 4.54 9.82
N PHE A 44 -0.67 3.75 9.22
CA PHE A 44 0.35 4.24 8.32
C PHE A 44 0.01 3.86 6.87
N GLY A 45 0.74 4.44 5.93
CA GLY A 45 0.49 4.25 4.52
C GLY A 45 1.75 3.90 3.73
N THR A 46 1.58 3.23 2.60
CA THR A 46 2.67 2.93 1.68
C THR A 46 2.24 3.10 0.24
N MET A 47 3.23 3.23 -0.65
CA MET A 47 3.04 3.15 -2.10
C MET A 47 3.71 1.89 -2.64
N CYS A 48 2.93 0.97 -3.20
CA CYS A 48 3.39 -0.30 -3.76
C CYS A 48 3.35 -0.22 -5.30
N LEU A 49 4.42 0.35 -5.87
CA LEU A 49 4.57 0.58 -7.30
C LEU A 49 5.48 -0.47 -7.93
N SER A 50 6.73 -0.55 -7.47
CA SER A 50 7.79 -1.33 -8.09
C SER A 50 7.58 -2.84 -7.94
N GLU A 51 8.03 -3.58 -8.94
CA GLU A 51 8.09 -5.04 -8.97
C GLU A 51 9.53 -5.49 -9.26
N PRO A 52 9.90 -6.75 -9.06
CA PRO A 52 11.28 -7.20 -9.31
C PRO A 52 11.83 -6.84 -10.70
N GLN A 53 10.97 -6.85 -11.72
CA GLN A 53 11.31 -6.55 -13.11
C GLN A 53 10.90 -5.15 -13.56
N ALA A 54 10.15 -4.38 -12.76
CA ALA A 54 9.57 -3.12 -13.18
C ALA A 54 9.65 -2.04 -12.10
N GLY A 55 10.25 -0.91 -12.44
CA GLY A 55 10.32 0.29 -11.61
C GLY A 55 9.91 1.52 -12.44
N SER A 56 10.87 2.11 -13.18
CA SER A 56 10.58 3.26 -14.03
C SER A 56 9.65 2.93 -15.20
N SER A 57 9.70 1.71 -15.73
CA SER A 57 8.81 1.24 -16.79
C SER A 57 7.54 0.64 -16.21
N LEU A 58 6.56 1.49 -15.87
CA LEU A 58 5.29 1.05 -15.29
C LEU A 58 4.46 0.17 -16.23
N SER A 59 4.69 0.26 -17.55
CA SER A 59 4.05 -0.63 -18.53
C SER A 59 4.34 -2.11 -18.26
N ASP A 60 5.43 -2.41 -17.58
CA ASP A 60 5.94 -3.77 -17.39
C ASP A 60 5.48 -4.42 -16.08
N ILE A 61 4.69 -3.71 -15.25
CA ILE A 61 4.11 -4.34 -14.05
C ILE A 61 3.18 -5.48 -14.45
N VAL A 62 3.23 -6.56 -13.69
CA VAL A 62 2.44 -7.77 -13.92
C VAL A 62 1.47 -8.10 -12.77
N THR A 63 1.54 -7.37 -11.65
CA THR A 63 0.54 -7.49 -10.60
C THR A 63 -0.84 -7.27 -11.20
N ARG A 64 -1.76 -8.24 -10.97
CA ARG A 64 -3.10 -8.23 -11.54
C ARG A 64 -4.15 -8.09 -10.45
N ALA A 65 -5.28 -7.51 -10.82
CA ALA A 65 -6.47 -7.37 -10.01
C ALA A 65 -7.63 -8.12 -10.66
N GLU A 66 -8.25 -9.02 -9.91
CA GLU A 66 -9.39 -9.81 -10.37
C GLU A 66 -10.65 -9.33 -9.66
N PRO A 67 -11.68 -8.85 -10.39
CA PRO A 67 -12.92 -8.37 -9.80
C PRO A 67 -13.68 -9.51 -9.12
N GLN A 68 -14.31 -9.22 -7.99
CA GLN A 68 -15.14 -10.14 -7.24
C GLN A 68 -16.63 -9.76 -7.36
N ALA A 69 -17.52 -10.68 -7.02
CA ALA A 69 -18.96 -10.48 -7.12
C ALA A 69 -19.50 -9.39 -6.16
N ASP A 70 -18.78 -9.10 -5.08
CA ASP A 70 -19.12 -8.06 -4.10
C ASP A 70 -18.59 -6.66 -4.45
N GLY A 71 -18.01 -6.49 -5.65
CA GLY A 71 -17.43 -5.22 -6.11
C GLY A 71 -16.01 -4.97 -5.62
N THR A 72 -15.43 -5.85 -4.82
CA THR A 72 -14.03 -5.79 -4.42
C THR A 72 -13.11 -6.41 -5.48
N TYR A 73 -11.82 -6.41 -5.21
CA TYR A 73 -10.80 -7.01 -6.08
C TYR A 73 -9.86 -7.89 -5.26
N ARG A 74 -9.47 -9.04 -5.81
CA ARG A 74 -8.33 -9.80 -5.32
C ARG A 74 -7.09 -9.44 -6.14
N LEU A 75 -6.00 -9.13 -5.45
CA LEU A 75 -4.72 -8.80 -6.07
C LEU A 75 -3.80 -10.01 -6.02
N PHE A 76 -3.02 -10.19 -7.11
CA PHE A 76 -2.02 -11.25 -7.22
C PHE A 76 -0.74 -10.69 -7.82
N GLY A 77 0.36 -10.87 -7.12
CA GLY A 77 1.68 -10.44 -7.58
C GLY A 77 2.64 -10.12 -6.45
N GLN A 78 3.80 -9.61 -6.82
CA GLN A 78 4.85 -9.24 -5.87
C GLN A 78 5.27 -7.80 -6.07
N LYS A 79 5.38 -7.06 -4.96
CA LYS A 79 5.91 -5.70 -4.94
C LYS A 79 7.23 -5.67 -4.20
N MET A 80 8.21 -4.93 -4.73
CA MET A 80 9.56 -4.84 -4.21
C MET A 80 9.93 -3.39 -3.89
N TRP A 81 10.86 -3.22 -2.96
CA TRP A 81 11.37 -1.92 -2.49
C TRP A 81 10.31 -1.06 -1.79
N ILE A 82 9.40 -1.70 -1.05
CA ILE A 82 8.30 -1.01 -0.37
C ILE A 82 8.77 -0.50 0.98
N SER A 83 8.98 0.81 1.08
CA SER A 83 9.32 1.47 2.33
C SER A 83 8.14 1.42 3.29
N GLY A 84 8.41 1.03 4.54
CA GLY A 84 7.36 0.88 5.55
C GLY A 84 6.31 -0.17 5.21
N GLY A 85 6.63 -1.15 4.35
CA GLY A 85 5.68 -2.13 3.82
C GLY A 85 5.12 -3.09 4.87
N ASP A 86 5.90 -3.42 5.89
CA ASP A 86 5.42 -4.16 7.06
C ASP A 86 6.18 -3.74 8.31
N HIS A 87 5.48 -3.52 9.40
CA HIS A 87 5.98 -3.14 10.72
C HIS A 87 4.85 -3.21 11.75
N GLU A 88 5.20 -3.02 13.03
CA GLU A 88 4.26 -2.97 14.16
C GLU A 88 4.26 -1.61 14.88
N LEU A 89 4.65 -0.54 14.19
CA LEU A 89 4.66 0.83 14.71
C LEU A 89 3.29 1.49 14.70
N SER A 90 2.31 0.87 14.03
CA SER A 90 0.94 1.36 13.92
C SER A 90 -0.06 0.20 14.01
N GLU A 91 -1.31 0.51 14.26
CA GLU A 91 -2.39 -0.48 14.33
C GLU A 91 -2.62 -1.16 12.97
N ASN A 92 -2.46 -0.43 11.87
CA ASN A 92 -2.67 -0.92 10.51
C ASN A 92 -1.78 -0.18 9.50
N ILE A 93 -1.63 -0.77 8.32
CA ILE A 93 -0.96 -0.15 7.18
C ILE A 93 -1.92 -0.18 5.99
N VAL A 94 -2.09 0.97 5.33
CA VAL A 94 -2.90 1.10 4.11
C VAL A 94 -1.96 1.20 2.92
N HIS A 95 -1.91 0.15 2.11
CA HIS A 95 -1.10 0.09 0.90
C HIS A 95 -1.87 0.68 -0.28
N LEU A 96 -1.25 1.60 -1.01
CA LEU A 96 -1.69 2.00 -2.35
C LEU A 96 -0.96 1.15 -3.38
N VAL A 97 -1.67 0.25 -4.05
CA VAL A 97 -1.08 -0.78 -4.91
C VAL A 97 -1.44 -0.54 -6.36
N LEU A 98 -0.44 -0.39 -7.23
CA LEU A 98 -0.65 -0.37 -8.68
C LEU A 98 -0.79 -1.81 -9.20
N ALA A 99 -1.89 -2.08 -9.89
CA ALA A 99 -2.15 -3.37 -10.53
C ALA A 99 -2.96 -3.20 -11.82
N LYS A 100 -2.93 -4.21 -12.68
CA LYS A 100 -3.73 -4.25 -13.91
C LYS A 100 -4.99 -5.07 -13.67
N ILE A 101 -6.16 -4.48 -13.97
CA ILE A 101 -7.42 -5.21 -13.95
C ILE A 101 -7.41 -6.24 -15.09
N LYS A 102 -7.85 -7.47 -14.81
CA LYS A 102 -7.96 -8.52 -15.83
C LYS A 102 -8.85 -8.06 -16.99
N GLY A 103 -8.32 -8.09 -18.19
CA GLY A 103 -9.00 -7.61 -19.41
C GLY A 103 -8.85 -6.11 -19.70
N ALA A 104 -8.12 -5.35 -18.87
CA ALA A 104 -7.82 -3.95 -19.13
C ALA A 104 -6.88 -3.77 -20.34
N PRO A 105 -6.81 -2.56 -20.94
CA PRO A 105 -5.91 -2.27 -22.05
C PRO A 105 -4.44 -2.56 -21.70
N PRO A 106 -3.58 -2.89 -22.66
CA PRO A 106 -2.16 -3.10 -22.44
C PRO A 106 -1.44 -1.82 -22.05
N GLY A 107 -0.27 -1.95 -21.44
CA GLY A 107 0.60 -0.84 -21.04
C GLY A 107 0.07 -0.08 -19.83
N VAL A 108 0.42 1.18 -19.72
CA VAL A 108 0.08 2.05 -18.59
C VAL A 108 -1.41 2.37 -18.50
N LYS A 109 -2.14 2.33 -19.61
CA LYS A 109 -3.59 2.59 -19.65
C LYS A 109 -4.42 1.54 -18.93
N GLY A 110 -3.87 0.35 -18.69
CA GLY A 110 -4.53 -0.72 -17.96
C GLY A 110 -4.26 -0.71 -16.45
N ILE A 111 -3.43 0.21 -15.97
CA ILE A 111 -3.07 0.29 -14.56
C ILE A 111 -4.17 1.03 -13.78
N SER A 112 -4.53 0.45 -12.65
CA SER A 112 -5.40 1.06 -11.65
C SER A 112 -4.71 1.08 -10.29
N LEU A 113 -5.19 1.95 -9.39
CA LEU A 113 -4.69 2.06 -8.02
C LEU A 113 -5.71 1.44 -7.06
N PHE A 114 -5.22 0.58 -6.18
CA PHE A 114 -6.04 -0.14 -5.21
C PHE A 114 -5.65 0.25 -3.79
N VAL A 115 -6.66 0.39 -2.93
CA VAL A 115 -6.49 0.60 -1.49
C VAL A 115 -6.54 -0.76 -0.81
N VAL A 116 -5.42 -1.19 -0.23
CA VAL A 116 -5.26 -2.53 0.34
C VAL A 116 -4.77 -2.42 1.78
N PRO A 117 -5.61 -2.59 2.79
CA PRO A 117 -5.17 -2.57 4.18
C PRO A 117 -4.45 -3.87 4.55
N LYS A 118 -3.47 -3.80 5.48
CA LYS A 118 -2.80 -4.98 6.08
C LYS A 118 -3.79 -5.82 6.89
N PHE A 119 -4.66 -5.17 7.64
CA PHE A 119 -5.81 -5.78 8.31
C PHE A 119 -7.09 -5.16 7.76
N LEU A 120 -8.08 -6.00 7.49
CA LEU A 120 -9.40 -5.52 7.08
C LEU A 120 -9.97 -4.62 8.17
N VAL A 121 -10.71 -3.60 7.76
CA VAL A 121 -11.34 -2.66 8.68
C VAL A 121 -12.84 -2.84 8.60
N ASN A 122 -13.47 -3.18 9.73
CA ASN A 122 -14.92 -3.35 9.86
C ASN A 122 -15.65 -2.00 9.77
N ASP A 123 -16.95 -2.03 9.59
CA ASP A 123 -17.77 -0.81 9.45
C ASP A 123 -17.77 0.07 10.73
N ASP A 124 -17.54 -0.54 11.91
CA ASP A 124 -17.38 0.15 13.18
C ASP A 124 -15.95 0.74 13.39
N GLY A 125 -15.05 0.53 12.43
CA GLY A 125 -13.66 0.98 12.49
C GLY A 125 -12.71 0.04 13.24
N SER A 126 -13.19 -1.08 13.78
CA SER A 126 -12.34 -2.10 14.41
C SER A 126 -11.54 -2.87 13.36
N LEU A 127 -10.40 -3.42 13.78
CA LEU A 127 -9.60 -4.28 12.91
C LEU A 127 -10.20 -5.68 12.83
N GLY A 128 -10.34 -6.15 11.61
CA GLY A 128 -10.78 -7.51 11.28
C GLY A 128 -9.62 -8.47 11.03
N ALA A 129 -9.84 -9.45 10.19
CA ALA A 129 -8.83 -10.44 9.81
C ALA A 129 -7.65 -9.79 9.08
N ARG A 130 -6.46 -10.43 9.18
CA ARG A 130 -5.32 -10.09 8.34
C ARG A 130 -5.70 -10.31 6.88
N ASN A 131 -5.41 -9.29 6.06
CA ASN A 131 -5.62 -9.38 4.64
C ASN A 131 -4.53 -10.25 3.97
N ASP A 132 -4.77 -10.65 2.74
CA ASP A 132 -3.85 -11.49 1.95
C ASP A 132 -2.67 -10.67 1.41
N VAL A 133 -1.91 -10.07 2.36
CA VAL A 133 -0.67 -9.33 2.12
C VAL A 133 0.41 -9.93 3.02
N ALA A 134 1.40 -10.56 2.42
CA ALA A 134 2.46 -11.25 3.13
C ALA A 134 3.82 -10.58 2.96
N LEU A 135 4.55 -10.39 4.05
CA LEU A 135 5.96 -10.01 4.02
C LEU A 135 6.77 -11.20 3.50
N ALA A 136 7.32 -11.06 2.29
CA ALA A 136 8.17 -12.10 1.68
C ALA A 136 9.65 -11.92 2.00
N GLY A 137 10.08 -10.71 2.38
CA GLY A 137 11.46 -10.43 2.76
C GLY A 137 11.73 -8.95 3.03
N LEU A 138 12.90 -8.70 3.59
CA LEU A 138 13.43 -7.35 3.80
C LEU A 138 14.65 -7.13 2.91
N ASN A 139 14.67 -5.99 2.23
CA ASN A 139 15.80 -5.58 1.40
C ASN A 139 16.88 -4.90 2.26
N HIS A 140 18.13 -5.24 2.02
CA HIS A 140 19.27 -4.53 2.60
C HIS A 140 19.36 -3.11 2.01
N LYS A 141 19.67 -2.12 2.86
CA LYS A 141 19.84 -0.72 2.46
C LYS A 141 21.18 -0.17 2.91
N MET A 142 21.78 0.70 2.09
CA MET A 142 23.01 1.44 2.44
C MET A 142 22.75 2.47 3.53
N GLY A 143 21.61 3.16 3.49
CA GLY A 143 21.14 4.15 4.46
C GLY A 143 19.66 3.98 4.75
N TYR A 144 19.05 4.88 5.54
CA TYR A 144 17.62 4.79 5.89
C TYR A 144 17.22 3.48 6.57
N ARG A 145 18.13 2.90 7.35
CA ARG A 145 17.98 1.53 7.88
C ARG A 145 16.90 1.40 8.94
N GLY A 146 16.50 2.49 9.58
CA GLY A 146 15.38 2.52 10.51
C GLY A 146 13.99 2.42 9.84
N THR A 147 13.90 2.64 8.52
CA THR A 147 12.68 2.37 7.75
C THR A 147 12.79 0.98 7.13
N THR A 148 11.83 0.09 7.42
CA THR A 148 11.76 -1.22 6.74
C THR A 148 11.64 -1.02 5.23
N ASN A 149 12.27 -1.90 4.47
CA ASN A 149 12.13 -1.92 3.00
C ASN A 149 11.78 -3.35 2.59
N CYS A 150 10.54 -3.53 2.15
CA CYS A 150 9.89 -4.83 2.10
C CYS A 150 9.73 -5.34 0.67
N VAL A 151 9.72 -6.67 0.56
CA VAL A 151 9.11 -7.40 -0.54
C VAL A 151 7.75 -7.89 -0.03
N LEU A 152 6.67 -7.54 -0.73
CA LEU A 152 5.30 -7.90 -0.37
C LEU A 152 4.69 -8.80 -1.44
N ASN A 153 4.10 -9.91 -1.02
CA ASN A 153 3.27 -10.77 -1.86
C ASN A 153 1.80 -10.45 -1.63
N PHE A 154 1.03 -10.49 -2.71
CA PHE A 154 -0.41 -10.33 -2.74
C PHE A 154 -1.04 -11.58 -3.38
N GLY A 155 -1.99 -12.22 -2.70
CA GLY A 155 -2.68 -13.42 -3.14
C GLY A 155 -2.01 -14.74 -2.84
#